data_0513043c041a8f97d83f7f64f38b9304
#
_entry.id   0513043c041a8f97d83f7f64f38b9304
#
_cell.length_a   1.000
_cell.length_b   1.000
_cell.length_c   1.000
_cell.angle_alpha   90.00
_cell.angle_beta   90.00
_cell.angle_gamma   90.00
#
_symmetry.space_group_name_H-M   'P 1'
#
loop_
_entity.id
_entity.type
_entity.pdbx_description
1 polymer ?
#
loop_
_entity_poly.entity_id
_entity_poly.type
_entity_poly.pdbx_seq_one_letter_code
_entity_poly.pdbx_strand_id
1 'polypeptide(L)'
;PAFPVEDGTVSGRLLDQSGKCNLKNLLKADGTVNEAAQRWFEKLLQRVGLPAESSSSVIDWQAADDETIGAMGAESHYYQGLSGSYLAANNKFHTVEELKLVRGFEAENYALIAPYVTALPDTTKVNMNTASAVLLASIDPKIDVQAVEQQLKAKQNELTYFNNVDDL
;
A
#
# COMPACT_ATOMS: atom_id res chain seq x y z
N PRO A 1 25.49 -4.88 -0.45
CA PRO A 1 26.90 -5.12 -0.80
C PRO A 1 27.27 -4.38 -2.08
N ALA A 2 28.53 -3.96 -2.17
CA ALA A 2 29.10 -3.35 -3.36
C ALA A 2 30.14 -4.34 -3.95
N PHE A 3 30.10 -4.52 -5.25
CA PHE A 3 30.99 -5.45 -5.97
C PHE A 3 31.83 -4.66 -6.99
N PRO A 4 33.16 -4.78 -6.94
CA PRO A 4 34.02 -4.16 -7.95
C PRO A 4 33.83 -4.85 -9.31
N VAL A 5 33.82 -4.06 -10.37
CA VAL A 5 33.83 -4.50 -11.77
C VAL A 5 34.96 -3.78 -12.50
N GLU A 6 35.34 -4.20 -13.71
CA GLU A 6 36.53 -3.69 -14.42
C GLU A 6 36.64 -2.16 -14.47
N ASP A 7 35.53 -1.45 -14.67
CA ASP A 7 35.50 0.01 -14.81
C ASP A 7 34.64 0.71 -13.74
N GLY A 8 34.40 0.09 -12.57
CA GLY A 8 33.58 0.74 -11.54
C GLY A 8 33.14 -0.18 -10.40
N THR A 9 32.01 0.15 -9.82
CA THR A 9 31.42 -0.61 -8.70
C THR A 9 29.91 -0.76 -8.94
N VAL A 10 29.42 -1.98 -8.80
CA VAL A 10 27.99 -2.28 -8.80
C VAL A 10 27.53 -2.48 -7.37
N SER A 11 26.49 -1.77 -6.96
CA SER A 11 25.84 -1.97 -5.66
C SER A 11 24.36 -2.34 -5.86
N GLY A 12 23.85 -3.22 -5.00
CA GLY A 12 22.46 -3.64 -5.03
C GLY A 12 21.87 -3.73 -3.63
N ARG A 13 20.56 -3.46 -3.53
CA ARG A 13 19.77 -3.64 -2.32
C ARG A 13 18.55 -4.49 -2.64
N LEU A 14 18.32 -5.52 -1.84
CA LEU A 14 17.10 -6.29 -1.86
C LEU A 14 16.10 -5.68 -0.86
N LEU A 15 14.88 -5.48 -1.31
CA LEU A 15 13.78 -4.99 -0.48
C LEU A 15 12.64 -6.03 -0.52
N ASP A 16 12.24 -6.48 0.67
CA ASP A 16 11.09 -7.37 0.78
C ASP A 16 9.81 -6.58 0.55
N GLN A 17 9.13 -6.85 -0.55
CA GLN A 17 7.86 -6.20 -0.89
C GLN A 17 6.69 -6.73 -0.05
N SER A 18 6.83 -7.90 0.60
CA SER A 18 5.81 -8.40 1.53
C SER A 18 5.72 -7.60 2.84
N GLY A 19 6.72 -6.76 3.14
CA GLY A 19 6.67 -5.76 4.21
C GLY A 19 5.80 -4.54 3.90
N LYS A 20 5.01 -4.56 2.83
CA LYS A 20 4.13 -3.45 2.41
C LYS A 20 2.68 -3.90 2.31
N CYS A 21 1.76 -2.92 2.34
CA CYS A 21 0.34 -3.16 2.12
C CYS A 21 0.09 -3.52 0.65
N ASN A 22 -0.36 -4.73 0.38
CA ASN A 22 -0.67 -5.13 -0.98
C ASN A 22 -2.06 -4.61 -1.39
N LEU A 23 -2.11 -3.73 -2.39
CA LEU A 23 -3.36 -3.14 -2.89
C LEU A 23 -4.38 -4.18 -3.35
N LYS A 24 -3.92 -5.34 -3.83
CA LYS A 24 -4.80 -6.44 -4.24
C LYS A 24 -5.58 -7.06 -3.09
N ASN A 25 -5.15 -6.86 -1.85
CA ASN A 25 -5.87 -7.35 -0.68
C ASN A 25 -7.17 -6.60 -0.39
N LEU A 26 -7.38 -5.42 -1.01
CA LEU A 26 -8.61 -4.64 -0.84
C LEU A 26 -9.84 -5.33 -1.43
N LEU A 27 -9.66 -6.23 -2.40
CA LEU A 27 -10.69 -7.10 -2.92
C LEU A 27 -10.39 -8.57 -2.59
N LYS A 28 -11.43 -9.29 -2.21
CA LYS A 28 -11.39 -10.76 -2.05
C LYS A 28 -11.31 -11.45 -3.42
N ALA A 29 -11.18 -12.77 -3.41
CA ALA A 29 -11.12 -13.57 -4.62
C ALA A 29 -12.44 -13.55 -5.43
N ASP A 30 -13.57 -13.35 -4.75
CA ASP A 30 -14.90 -13.24 -5.35
C ASP A 30 -15.22 -11.82 -5.87
N GLY A 31 -14.28 -10.88 -5.80
CA GLY A 31 -14.46 -9.49 -6.22
C GLY A 31 -15.09 -8.59 -5.17
N THR A 32 -15.57 -9.13 -4.05
CA THR A 32 -16.16 -8.30 -2.98
C THR A 32 -15.09 -7.57 -2.17
N VAL A 33 -15.47 -6.44 -1.56
CA VAL A 33 -14.56 -5.64 -0.73
C VAL A 33 -14.10 -6.44 0.49
N ASN A 34 -12.81 -6.42 0.73
CA ASN A 34 -12.22 -6.90 1.98
C ASN A 34 -12.22 -5.77 3.01
N GLU A 35 -13.30 -5.65 3.77
CA GLU A 35 -13.48 -4.57 4.74
C GLU A 35 -12.34 -4.45 5.78
N ALA A 36 -11.73 -5.56 6.18
CA ALA A 36 -10.62 -5.52 7.14
C ALA A 36 -9.37 -4.87 6.51
N ALA A 37 -9.06 -5.23 5.26
CA ALA A 37 -7.96 -4.62 4.52
C ALA A 37 -8.26 -3.16 4.19
N GLN A 38 -9.51 -2.82 3.82
CA GLN A 38 -9.93 -1.45 3.57
C GLN A 38 -9.74 -0.59 4.82
N ARG A 39 -10.27 -1.01 5.98
CA ARG A 39 -10.13 -0.27 7.25
C ARG A 39 -8.67 -0.04 7.64
N TRP A 40 -7.80 -1.02 7.40
CA TRP A 40 -6.37 -0.82 7.66
C TRP A 40 -5.74 0.14 6.66
N PHE A 41 -6.06 0.04 5.38
CA PHE A 41 -5.59 0.96 4.35
C PHE A 41 -6.06 2.40 4.61
N GLU A 42 -7.29 2.61 5.05
CA GLU A 42 -7.83 3.91 5.47
C GLU A 42 -7.01 4.53 6.62
N LYS A 43 -6.66 3.73 7.63
CA LYS A 43 -5.79 4.19 8.73
C LYS A 43 -4.38 4.52 8.23
N LEU A 44 -3.86 3.75 7.28
CA LEU A 44 -2.57 4.06 6.65
C LEU A 44 -2.63 5.38 5.89
N LEU A 45 -3.68 5.60 5.09
CA LEU A 45 -3.90 6.86 4.38
C LEU A 45 -3.92 8.05 5.36
N GLN A 46 -4.70 7.98 6.43
CA GLN A 46 -4.75 9.02 7.46
C GLN A 46 -3.38 9.28 8.08
N ARG A 47 -2.61 8.23 8.34
CA ARG A 47 -1.30 8.34 8.97
C ARG A 47 -0.27 9.02 8.08
N VAL A 48 -0.39 8.89 6.78
CA VAL A 48 0.47 9.59 5.81
C VAL A 48 -0.09 10.94 5.35
N GLY A 49 -1.20 11.38 5.94
CA GLY A 49 -1.81 12.69 5.66
C GLY A 49 -2.76 12.71 4.47
N LEU A 50 -3.25 11.55 4.03
CA LEU A 50 -4.24 11.43 2.95
C LEU A 50 -5.65 11.18 3.50
N PRO A 51 -6.72 11.58 2.77
CA PRO A 51 -8.09 11.28 3.14
C PRO A 51 -8.34 9.77 3.16
N ALA A 52 -8.95 9.25 4.21
CA ALA A 52 -9.33 7.84 4.33
C ALA A 52 -10.25 7.39 3.20
N GLU A 53 -11.15 8.26 2.80
CA GLU A 53 -12.17 8.04 1.76
C GLU A 53 -11.55 7.77 0.38
N SER A 54 -10.28 8.14 0.16
CA SER A 54 -9.55 7.79 -1.07
C SER A 54 -9.34 6.28 -1.24
N SER A 55 -9.59 5.47 -0.21
CA SER A 55 -9.63 4.02 -0.32
C SER A 55 -10.67 3.53 -1.33
N SER A 56 -11.80 4.23 -1.43
CA SER A 56 -12.89 3.90 -2.34
C SER A 56 -12.46 3.95 -3.81
N SER A 57 -11.73 4.99 -4.22
CA SER A 57 -11.23 5.10 -5.60
C SER A 57 -10.21 4.01 -5.96
N VAL A 58 -9.43 3.53 -4.96
CA VAL A 58 -8.50 2.40 -5.16
C VAL A 58 -9.24 1.07 -5.32
N ILE A 59 -10.37 0.92 -4.63
CA ILE A 59 -11.22 -0.26 -4.75
C ILE A 59 -11.94 -0.25 -6.09
N ASP A 60 -12.60 0.85 -6.45
CA ASP A 60 -13.32 1.01 -7.73
C ASP A 60 -12.38 0.80 -8.92
N TRP A 61 -11.15 1.31 -8.86
CA TRP A 61 -10.15 1.08 -9.91
C TRP A 61 -9.95 -0.40 -10.25
N GLN A 62 -10.11 -1.28 -9.25
CA GLN A 62 -9.90 -2.72 -9.37
C GLN A 62 -11.19 -3.51 -9.57
N ALA A 63 -12.33 -2.95 -9.17
CA ALA A 63 -13.63 -3.63 -9.26
C ALA A 63 -13.99 -3.94 -10.72
N ALA A 64 -14.73 -5.01 -10.93
CA ALA A 64 -15.14 -5.40 -12.28
C ALA A 64 -16.49 -4.78 -12.71
N ASP A 65 -17.13 -4.04 -11.81
CA ASP A 65 -18.39 -3.34 -12.05
C ASP A 65 -18.15 -1.84 -12.29
N ASP A 66 -19.21 -1.06 -12.49
CA ASP A 66 -19.17 0.39 -12.69
C ASP A 66 -19.92 1.12 -11.55
N GLU A 67 -20.03 0.49 -10.36
CA GLU A 67 -20.72 1.05 -9.19
C GLU A 67 -19.72 1.77 -8.27
N THR A 68 -19.82 3.10 -8.19
CA THR A 68 -18.95 3.91 -7.33
C THR A 68 -19.20 3.69 -5.85
N ILE A 69 -18.14 3.50 -5.07
CA ILE A 69 -18.18 3.35 -3.63
C ILE A 69 -18.00 4.71 -2.95
N GLY A 70 -19.07 5.19 -2.28
CA GLY A 70 -19.03 6.44 -1.52
C GLY A 70 -18.75 7.69 -2.38
N ALA A 71 -18.40 8.79 -1.72
CA ALA A 71 -18.24 10.09 -2.37
C ALA A 71 -16.91 10.25 -3.15
N MET A 72 -15.88 9.49 -2.76
CA MET A 72 -14.56 9.53 -3.39
C MET A 72 -14.33 8.41 -4.40
N GLY A 73 -15.29 7.50 -4.55
CA GLY A 73 -15.26 6.46 -5.56
C GLY A 73 -15.13 7.04 -6.98
N ALA A 74 -14.51 6.29 -7.87
CA ALA A 74 -14.28 6.73 -9.24
C ALA A 74 -14.22 5.54 -10.19
N GLU A 75 -15.19 5.50 -11.09
CA GLU A 75 -15.32 4.52 -12.15
C GLU A 75 -14.96 5.11 -13.52
N SER A 76 -15.06 4.31 -14.57
CA SER A 76 -14.70 4.70 -15.94
C SER A 76 -15.33 6.02 -16.38
N HIS A 77 -16.56 6.33 -15.93
CA HIS A 77 -17.22 7.60 -16.22
C HIS A 77 -16.44 8.82 -15.70
N TYR A 78 -15.86 8.71 -14.49
CA TYR A 78 -15.03 9.77 -13.92
C TYR A 78 -13.78 10.00 -14.78
N TYR A 79 -13.04 8.93 -15.09
CA TYR A 79 -11.77 9.00 -15.82
C TYR A 79 -11.93 9.45 -17.28
N GLN A 80 -13.05 9.11 -17.92
CA GLN A 80 -13.40 9.59 -19.25
C GLN A 80 -13.64 11.10 -19.29
N GLY A 81 -14.08 11.71 -18.19
CA GLY A 81 -14.25 13.15 -18.04
C GLY A 81 -12.95 13.95 -17.89
N LEU A 82 -11.82 13.30 -17.68
CA LEU A 82 -10.53 13.95 -17.51
C LEU A 82 -9.93 14.38 -18.87
N SER A 83 -9.04 15.36 -18.85
CA SER A 83 -8.38 15.87 -20.08
C SER A 83 -7.56 14.79 -20.81
N GLY A 84 -7.09 13.77 -20.11
CA GLY A 84 -6.37 12.62 -20.67
C GLY A 84 -7.25 11.45 -21.07
N SER A 85 -8.54 11.48 -20.81
CA SER A 85 -9.59 10.48 -21.07
C SER A 85 -9.09 9.02 -21.12
N TYR A 86 -9.36 8.25 -20.09
CA TYR A 86 -9.06 6.82 -20.00
C TYR A 86 -10.17 6.11 -19.21
N LEU A 87 -10.08 4.80 -19.08
CA LEU A 87 -11.02 3.97 -18.33
C LEU A 87 -10.39 3.54 -17.00
N ALA A 88 -11.21 3.19 -16.03
CA ALA A 88 -10.76 2.42 -14.88
C ALA A 88 -10.14 1.10 -15.36
N ALA A 89 -9.20 0.54 -14.59
CA ALA A 89 -8.56 -0.72 -14.98
C ALA A 89 -9.53 -1.90 -14.93
N ASN A 90 -10.54 -1.85 -14.07
CA ASN A 90 -11.49 -2.94 -13.79
C ASN A 90 -10.75 -4.28 -13.60
N ASN A 91 -9.57 -4.20 -13.04
CA ASN A 91 -8.66 -5.32 -12.78
C ASN A 91 -7.70 -4.99 -11.64
N LYS A 92 -7.24 -6.02 -10.93
CA LYS A 92 -6.27 -5.85 -9.85
C LYS A 92 -4.98 -5.20 -10.37
N PHE A 93 -4.39 -4.32 -9.58
CA PHE A 93 -3.16 -3.62 -9.91
C PHE A 93 -2.07 -4.55 -10.43
N HIS A 94 -1.42 -4.20 -11.52
CA HIS A 94 -0.20 -4.85 -12.00
C HIS A 94 1.04 -4.21 -11.37
N THR A 95 1.03 -2.88 -11.22
CA THR A 95 2.11 -2.11 -10.60
C THR A 95 1.56 -1.06 -9.65
N VAL A 96 2.40 -0.62 -8.70
CA VAL A 96 2.03 0.48 -7.77
C VAL A 96 1.88 1.81 -8.51
N GLU A 97 2.60 1.99 -9.60
CA GLU A 97 2.56 3.20 -10.43
C GLU A 97 1.20 3.51 -11.02
N GLU A 98 0.34 2.51 -11.19
CA GLU A 98 -1.05 2.70 -11.62
C GLU A 98 -1.85 3.59 -10.66
N LEU A 99 -1.46 3.68 -9.37
CA LEU A 99 -2.07 4.62 -8.43
C LEU A 99 -2.03 6.07 -8.94
N LYS A 100 -1.04 6.46 -9.75
CA LYS A 100 -0.97 7.81 -10.34
C LYS A 100 -2.13 8.13 -11.25
N LEU A 101 -2.85 7.11 -11.72
CA LEU A 101 -4.03 7.23 -12.57
C LEU A 101 -5.32 7.23 -11.73
N VAL A 102 -5.24 6.87 -10.45
CA VAL A 102 -6.39 6.75 -9.56
C VAL A 102 -6.73 8.11 -8.93
N ARG A 103 -8.01 8.46 -8.93
CA ARG A 103 -8.51 9.68 -8.28
C ARG A 103 -7.98 9.84 -6.87
N GLY A 104 -7.39 10.99 -6.57
CA GLY A 104 -6.86 11.33 -5.24
C GLY A 104 -5.41 10.90 -5.01
N PHE A 105 -4.75 10.26 -5.99
CA PHE A 105 -3.36 9.84 -5.88
C PHE A 105 -2.44 10.47 -6.93
N GLU A 106 -2.80 11.64 -7.41
CA GLU A 106 -1.96 12.40 -8.33
C GLU A 106 -0.62 12.76 -7.64
N ALA A 107 0.43 12.85 -8.46
CA ALA A 107 1.81 13.24 -8.14
C ALA A 107 2.23 13.28 -6.65
N GLU A 108 1.82 14.29 -5.90
CA GLU A 108 2.23 14.49 -4.50
C GLU A 108 1.64 13.43 -3.57
N ASN A 109 0.37 13.12 -3.72
CA ASN A 109 -0.32 12.14 -2.90
C ASN A 109 0.21 10.72 -3.15
N TYR A 110 0.54 10.39 -4.41
CA TYR A 110 1.24 9.16 -4.74
C TYR A 110 2.58 9.03 -4.00
N ALA A 111 3.38 10.10 -3.97
CA ALA A 111 4.68 10.07 -3.30
C ALA A 111 4.57 9.78 -1.79
N LEU A 112 3.49 10.20 -1.14
CA LEU A 112 3.23 9.94 0.28
C LEU A 112 2.93 8.47 0.56
N ILE A 113 2.21 7.78 -0.32
CA ILE A 113 1.73 6.40 -0.07
C ILE A 113 2.64 5.32 -0.69
N ALA A 114 3.30 5.61 -1.81
CA ALA A 114 4.10 4.65 -2.58
C ALA A 114 5.14 3.86 -1.75
N PRO A 115 5.80 4.44 -0.72
CA PRO A 115 6.74 3.68 0.12
C PRO A 115 6.09 2.52 0.89
N TYR A 116 4.78 2.57 1.13
CA TYR A 116 4.05 1.69 2.05
C TYR A 116 3.17 0.66 1.35
N VAL A 117 3.03 0.74 0.04
CA VAL A 117 2.16 -0.13 -0.75
C VAL A 117 2.92 -0.96 -1.78
N THR A 118 2.31 -2.04 -2.22
CA THR A 118 2.82 -2.94 -3.24
C THR A 118 1.69 -3.52 -4.08
N ALA A 119 2.02 -4.12 -5.24
CA ALA A 119 1.11 -4.81 -6.13
C ALA A 119 1.65 -6.21 -6.45
N LEU A 120 1.85 -7.04 -5.42
CA LEU A 120 2.30 -8.42 -5.59
C LEU A 120 1.27 -9.25 -6.37
N PRO A 121 1.70 -10.31 -7.09
CA PRO A 121 0.80 -11.09 -7.95
C PRO A 121 -0.43 -11.63 -7.24
N ASP A 122 -0.25 -12.18 -6.05
CA ASP A 122 -1.31 -12.75 -5.23
C ASP A 122 -1.61 -11.91 -3.99
N THR A 123 -2.74 -12.20 -3.33
CA THR A 123 -3.01 -11.66 -2.00
C THR A 123 -1.98 -12.19 -1.00
N THR A 124 -1.36 -11.29 -0.24
CA THR A 124 -0.26 -11.62 0.67
C THR A 124 -0.49 -11.01 2.04
N LYS A 125 -0.12 -11.75 3.08
CA LYS A 125 -0.02 -11.17 4.42
C LYS A 125 1.21 -10.27 4.51
N VAL A 126 1.11 -9.21 5.29
CA VAL A 126 2.24 -8.33 5.53
C VAL A 126 3.27 -9.00 6.44
N ASN A 127 4.52 -9.00 6.02
CA ASN A 127 5.64 -9.43 6.85
C ASN A 127 5.99 -8.32 7.84
N MET A 128 5.63 -8.49 9.09
CA MET A 128 5.86 -7.50 10.15
C MET A 128 7.35 -7.19 10.40
N ASN A 129 8.22 -8.16 10.13
CA ASN A 129 9.66 -8.02 10.38
C ASN A 129 10.39 -7.16 9.34
N THR A 130 9.75 -6.91 8.20
CA THR A 130 10.28 -6.07 7.12
C THR A 130 9.41 -4.86 6.83
N ALA A 131 8.24 -4.79 7.49
CA ALA A 131 7.33 -3.65 7.39
C ALA A 131 7.90 -2.40 8.08
N SER A 132 7.53 -1.23 7.58
CA SER A 132 7.91 0.04 8.21
C SER A 132 7.12 0.28 9.50
N ALA A 133 7.69 1.04 10.43
CA ALA A 133 7.01 1.44 11.65
C ALA A 133 5.68 2.19 11.38
N VAL A 134 5.63 2.99 10.32
CA VAL A 134 4.41 3.71 9.90
C VAL A 134 3.30 2.73 9.52
N LEU A 135 3.62 1.71 8.72
CA LEU A 135 2.65 0.70 8.30
C LEU A 135 2.14 -0.13 9.49
N LEU A 136 3.04 -0.57 10.37
CA LEU A 136 2.67 -1.34 11.56
C LEU A 136 1.81 -0.51 12.53
N ALA A 137 2.22 0.74 12.79
CA ALA A 137 1.45 1.63 13.65
C ALA A 137 0.07 2.01 13.06
N SER A 138 -0.15 1.83 11.75
CA SER A 138 -1.47 2.06 11.13
C SER A 138 -2.51 0.98 11.48
N ILE A 139 -2.13 -0.12 12.12
CA ILE A 139 -3.05 -1.15 12.62
C ILE A 139 -4.01 -0.53 13.65
N ASP A 140 -3.49 0.27 14.57
CA ASP A 140 -4.30 1.00 15.55
C ASP A 140 -3.80 2.45 15.68
N PRO A 141 -4.67 3.47 15.64
CA PRO A 141 -4.30 4.87 15.80
C PRO A 141 -3.58 5.19 17.12
N LYS A 142 -3.76 4.36 18.15
CA LYS A 142 -3.10 4.52 19.47
C LYS A 142 -1.63 4.07 19.47
N ILE A 143 -1.22 3.29 18.48
CA ILE A 143 0.16 2.82 18.39
C ILE A 143 1.06 3.98 17.97
N ASP A 144 2.08 4.25 18.77
CA ASP A 144 3.08 5.28 18.49
C ASP A 144 4.14 4.77 17.52
N VAL A 145 4.36 5.52 16.43
CA VAL A 145 5.33 5.16 15.37
C VAL A 145 6.75 5.05 15.91
N GLN A 146 7.13 5.95 16.83
CA GLN A 146 8.50 5.97 17.37
C GLN A 146 8.72 4.76 18.28
N ALA A 147 7.71 4.35 19.04
CA ALA A 147 7.79 3.14 19.88
C ALA A 147 7.99 1.90 19.00
N VAL A 148 7.21 1.76 17.91
CA VAL A 148 7.38 0.65 16.96
C VAL A 148 8.77 0.69 16.29
N GLU A 149 9.25 1.85 15.92
CA GLU A 149 10.58 1.99 15.31
C GLU A 149 11.71 1.55 16.27
N GLN A 150 11.58 1.88 17.56
CA GLN A 150 12.53 1.42 18.59
C GLN A 150 12.47 -0.10 18.76
N GLN A 151 11.27 -0.70 18.78
CA GLN A 151 11.11 -2.15 18.86
C GLN A 151 11.72 -2.86 17.64
N LEU A 152 11.46 -2.36 16.42
CA LEU A 152 12.05 -2.90 15.20
C LEU A 152 13.59 -2.86 15.26
N LYS A 153 14.18 -1.75 15.70
CA LYS A 153 15.63 -1.61 15.86
C LYS A 153 16.18 -2.56 16.93
N ALA A 154 15.49 -2.72 18.05
CA ALA A 154 15.90 -3.64 19.12
C ALA A 154 15.89 -5.09 18.60
N LYS A 155 14.80 -5.53 17.98
CA LYS A 155 14.72 -6.88 17.41
C LYS A 155 15.78 -7.14 16.34
N GLN A 156 16.07 -6.16 15.49
CA GLN A 156 17.13 -6.24 14.48
C GLN A 156 18.51 -6.44 15.12
N ASN A 157 18.81 -5.69 16.19
CA ASN A 157 20.08 -5.79 16.92
C ASN A 157 20.24 -7.13 17.66
N GLU A 158 19.15 -7.67 18.19
CA GLU A 158 19.10 -8.93 18.91
C GLU A 158 18.95 -10.14 17.97
N LEU A 159 18.77 -9.93 16.65
CA LEU A 159 18.46 -10.97 15.67
C LEU A 159 17.19 -11.76 16.03
N THR A 160 16.22 -11.10 16.64
CA THR A 160 14.92 -11.65 17.00
C THR A 160 13.83 -11.14 16.05
N TYR A 161 12.65 -11.79 16.08
CA TYR A 161 11.58 -11.50 15.15
C TYR A 161 10.24 -11.38 15.87
N PHE A 162 9.30 -10.64 15.28
CA PHE A 162 7.88 -10.73 15.67
C PHE A 162 7.28 -12.03 15.17
N ASN A 163 6.51 -12.70 16.01
CA ASN A 163 5.80 -13.93 15.65
C ASN A 163 4.32 -13.67 15.32
N ASN A 164 3.75 -12.65 15.94
CA ASN A 164 2.35 -12.25 15.76
C ASN A 164 2.14 -10.76 16.05
N VAL A 165 0.90 -10.27 15.82
CA VAL A 165 0.52 -8.85 16.02
C VAL A 165 0.55 -8.45 17.49
N ASP A 166 0.35 -9.39 18.41
CA ASP A 166 0.34 -9.09 19.85
C ASP A 166 1.74 -8.80 20.41
N ASP A 167 2.79 -9.01 19.60
CA ASP A 167 4.17 -8.66 19.93
C ASP A 167 4.49 -7.16 19.66
N LEU A 168 3.55 -6.40 19.07
CA LEU A 168 3.64 -4.95 18.83
C LEU A 168 3.13 -4.18 20.04
#